data_7bab954fd30f297a01dfab688298c115
#
_entry.id   7bab954fd30f297a01dfab688298c115
#
_cell.length_a   1.000
_cell.length_b   1.000
_cell.length_c   1.000
_cell.angle_alpha   90.00
_cell.angle_beta   90.00
_cell.angle_gamma   90.00
#
_symmetry.space_group_name_H-M   'P 1'
#
loop_
_entity.id
_entity.type
_entity.pdbx_description
1 polymer ?
#
loop_
_entity_poly.entity_id
_entity_poly.type
_entity_poly.pdbx_seq_one_letter_code
_entity_poly.pdbx_strand_id
1 'polypeptide(L)'
;MNKVTIYRYDENKPMRTLNLNGEPWFVLRDVCEVLGLGNSRMVADRLDEDEKGVSQIDTLGGVQNATIISESGLYNVILRSDKPEAKPFRKWVTAVVLPSIRKNGGYIAGQEELSPQELMAKALLVAQKTLTDRDARIKELTAQNQIMQPKAEYFDELVARNLLTNFRETAKELGIKEKDFIGWLLDHRYVY
;
A
#
# COMPACT_ATOMS: atom_id res chain seq x y z
N MET A 1 -2.47 -12.71 4.93
CA MET A 1 -3.67 -12.80 4.05
C MET A 1 -4.25 -11.40 3.94
N ASN A 2 -4.33 -10.87 2.74
CA ASN A 2 -4.92 -9.54 2.52
C ASN A 2 -6.44 -9.63 2.75
N LYS A 3 -6.96 -8.82 3.68
CA LYS A 3 -8.38 -8.81 4.01
C LYS A 3 -9.13 -8.13 2.85
N VAL A 4 -9.95 -8.90 2.13
CA VAL A 4 -10.83 -8.37 1.08
C VAL A 4 -12.03 -7.71 1.76
N THR A 5 -12.28 -6.45 1.44
CA THR A 5 -13.47 -5.70 1.87
C THR A 5 -14.36 -5.48 0.65
N ILE A 6 -15.67 -5.62 0.82
CA ILE A 6 -16.63 -5.39 -0.27
C ILE A 6 -17.22 -4.00 -0.09
N TYR A 7 -16.94 -3.09 -1.00
CA TYR A 7 -17.66 -1.82 -1.12
C TYR A 7 -18.79 -1.98 -2.13
N ARG A 8 -19.96 -1.40 -1.83
CA ARG A 8 -21.10 -1.37 -2.74
C ARG A 8 -21.21 0.04 -3.31
N TYR A 9 -20.97 0.18 -4.60
CA TYR A 9 -21.22 1.42 -5.32
C TYR A 9 -22.74 1.66 -5.48
N ASP A 10 -23.51 0.58 -5.63
CA ASP A 10 -24.95 0.52 -5.71
C ASP A 10 -25.40 -0.80 -5.04
N GLU A 11 -26.66 -0.92 -4.61
CA GLU A 11 -27.17 -2.12 -3.91
C GLU A 11 -26.89 -3.43 -4.68
N ASN A 12 -26.79 -3.35 -6.01
CA ASN A 12 -26.60 -4.51 -6.89
C ASN A 12 -25.21 -4.67 -7.51
N LYS A 13 -24.23 -3.79 -7.21
CA LYS A 13 -22.91 -3.83 -7.84
C LYS A 13 -21.79 -3.85 -6.76
N PRO A 14 -21.46 -5.02 -6.22
CA PRO A 14 -20.37 -5.15 -5.27
C PRO A 14 -19.01 -4.93 -5.94
N MET A 15 -18.15 -4.16 -5.33
CA MET A 15 -16.77 -3.94 -5.75
C MET A 15 -15.83 -4.43 -4.66
N ARG A 16 -15.01 -5.42 -4.97
CA ARG A 16 -14.04 -5.97 -4.03
C ARG A 16 -12.83 -5.05 -3.96
N THR A 17 -12.44 -4.76 -2.73
CA THR A 17 -11.33 -3.87 -2.42
C THR A 17 -10.37 -4.58 -1.47
N LEU A 18 -9.08 -4.39 -1.68
CA LEU A 18 -7.99 -4.87 -0.84
C LEU A 18 -7.28 -3.68 -0.23
N ASN A 19 -6.75 -3.83 0.98
CA ASN A 19 -5.84 -2.85 1.54
C ASN A 19 -4.41 -3.37 1.40
N LEU A 20 -3.57 -2.67 0.64
CA LEU A 20 -2.15 -2.98 0.49
C LEU A 20 -1.34 -1.82 1.04
N ASN A 21 -0.59 -2.06 2.11
CA ASN A 21 0.26 -1.06 2.76
C ASN A 21 -0.47 0.22 3.23
N GLY A 22 -1.76 0.11 3.55
CA GLY A 22 -2.59 1.25 3.95
C GLY A 22 -3.37 1.90 2.81
N GLU A 23 -3.10 1.51 1.55
CA GLU A 23 -3.74 2.07 0.36
C GLU A 23 -4.83 1.12 -0.18
N PRO A 24 -5.97 1.66 -0.65
CA PRO A 24 -7.04 0.86 -1.24
C PRO A 24 -6.68 0.42 -2.66
N TRP A 25 -6.87 -0.86 -2.94
CA TRP A 25 -6.74 -1.45 -4.27
C TRP A 25 -8.05 -2.12 -4.67
N PHE A 26 -8.43 -2.00 -5.92
CA PHE A 26 -9.73 -2.41 -6.45
C PHE A 26 -9.58 -3.54 -7.46
N VAL A 27 -10.49 -4.52 -7.43
CA VAL A 27 -10.50 -5.58 -8.43
C VAL A 27 -10.97 -5.01 -9.77
N LEU A 28 -10.10 -4.98 -10.76
CA LEU A 28 -10.36 -4.33 -12.06
C LEU A 28 -11.59 -4.87 -12.77
N ARG A 29 -11.85 -6.17 -12.65
CA ARG A 29 -13.05 -6.79 -13.25
C ARG A 29 -14.33 -6.19 -12.69
N ASP A 30 -14.39 -5.97 -11.38
CA ASP A 30 -15.58 -5.41 -10.73
C ASP A 30 -15.77 -3.95 -11.13
N VAL A 31 -14.67 -3.18 -11.23
CA VAL A 31 -14.68 -1.79 -11.73
C VAL A 31 -15.21 -1.74 -13.17
N CYS A 32 -14.74 -2.65 -14.03
CA CYS A 32 -15.22 -2.72 -15.40
C CYS A 32 -16.71 -3.07 -15.49
N GLU A 33 -17.18 -3.98 -14.62
CA GLU A 33 -18.60 -4.37 -14.56
C GLU A 33 -19.48 -3.19 -14.11
N VAL A 34 -19.06 -2.46 -13.08
CA VAL A 34 -19.75 -1.23 -12.60
C VAL A 34 -19.84 -0.19 -13.71
N LEU A 35 -18.76 0.02 -14.46
CA LEU A 35 -18.69 1.03 -15.52
C LEU A 35 -19.20 0.54 -16.89
N GLY A 36 -19.69 -0.71 -17.00
CA GLY A 36 -20.14 -1.27 -18.27
C GLY A 36 -19.03 -1.44 -19.32
N LEU A 37 -17.78 -1.68 -18.88
CA LEU A 37 -16.63 -1.89 -19.75
C LEU A 37 -16.46 -3.39 -20.05
N GLY A 38 -16.53 -3.78 -21.33
CA GLY A 38 -16.59 -5.19 -21.73
C GLY A 38 -15.26 -5.95 -21.64
N ASN A 39 -14.11 -5.28 -21.61
CA ASN A 39 -12.80 -5.93 -21.69
C ASN A 39 -11.81 -5.36 -20.67
N SER A 40 -11.73 -5.99 -19.50
CA SER A 40 -10.83 -5.59 -18.43
C SER A 40 -9.34 -5.69 -18.80
N ARG A 41 -8.96 -6.61 -19.72
CA ARG A 41 -7.57 -6.73 -20.18
C ARG A 41 -7.14 -5.49 -20.95
N MET A 42 -7.96 -5.02 -21.89
CA MET A 42 -7.67 -3.78 -22.63
C MET A 42 -7.65 -2.55 -21.73
N VAL A 43 -8.40 -2.56 -20.64
CA VAL A 43 -8.36 -1.49 -19.63
C VAL A 43 -7.04 -1.55 -18.87
N ALA A 44 -6.61 -2.74 -18.42
CA ALA A 44 -5.32 -2.94 -17.75
C ALA A 44 -4.12 -2.52 -18.61
N ASP A 45 -4.15 -2.80 -19.92
CA ASP A 45 -3.08 -2.46 -20.84
C ASP A 45 -2.86 -0.94 -21.01
N ARG A 46 -3.85 -0.13 -20.63
CA ARG A 46 -3.80 1.34 -20.70
C ARG A 46 -3.36 2.02 -19.40
N LEU A 47 -3.19 1.24 -18.34
CA LEU A 47 -2.75 1.71 -17.04
C LEU A 47 -1.23 1.58 -16.93
N ASP A 48 -0.63 2.50 -16.19
CA ASP A 48 0.78 2.49 -15.88
C ASP A 48 1.11 1.32 -14.92
N GLU A 49 2.38 0.92 -14.84
CA GLU A 49 2.79 -0.26 -14.07
C GLU A 49 2.58 -0.08 -12.55
N ASP A 50 2.62 1.15 -12.04
CA ASP A 50 2.33 1.51 -10.65
C ASP A 50 0.83 1.60 -10.33
N GLU A 51 0.00 1.68 -11.38
CA GLU A 51 -1.46 1.73 -11.25
C GLU A 51 -2.13 0.35 -11.25
N LYS A 52 -1.41 -0.71 -11.59
CA LYS A 52 -1.95 -2.07 -11.70
C LYS A 52 -1.08 -3.10 -10.99
N GLY A 53 -1.69 -4.20 -10.60
CA GLY A 53 -1.01 -5.32 -9.96
C GLY A 53 -1.81 -6.60 -10.07
N VAL A 54 -1.28 -7.68 -9.51
CA VAL A 54 -1.96 -8.97 -9.40
C VAL A 54 -2.01 -9.38 -7.94
N SER A 55 -3.18 -9.78 -7.46
CA SER A 55 -3.36 -10.30 -6.11
C SER A 55 -4.21 -11.56 -6.12
N GLN A 56 -3.97 -12.43 -5.15
CA GLN A 56 -4.83 -13.56 -4.89
C GLN A 56 -6.07 -13.10 -4.12
N ILE A 57 -7.23 -13.47 -4.61
CA ILE A 57 -8.53 -13.20 -3.99
C ILE A 57 -9.32 -14.49 -3.82
N ASP A 58 -10.04 -14.56 -2.70
CA ASP A 58 -10.97 -15.68 -2.46
C ASP A 58 -12.23 -15.47 -3.28
N THR A 59 -12.62 -16.49 -4.03
CA THR A 59 -13.87 -16.54 -4.81
C THR A 59 -14.66 -17.77 -4.43
N LEU A 60 -15.93 -17.84 -4.83
CA LEU A 60 -16.76 -19.04 -4.64
C LEU A 60 -16.15 -20.31 -5.29
N GLY A 61 -15.27 -20.12 -6.28
CA GLY A 61 -14.53 -21.21 -6.95
C GLY A 61 -13.13 -21.46 -6.37
N GLY A 62 -12.79 -20.88 -5.21
CA GLY A 62 -11.48 -20.95 -4.57
C GLY A 62 -10.62 -19.72 -4.82
N VAL A 63 -9.34 -19.81 -4.41
CA VAL A 63 -8.36 -18.72 -4.56
C VAL A 63 -8.00 -18.54 -6.04
N GLN A 64 -8.14 -17.32 -6.54
CA GLN A 64 -7.81 -16.97 -7.93
C GLN A 64 -6.95 -15.73 -7.99
N ASN A 65 -6.06 -15.66 -9.00
CA ASN A 65 -5.31 -14.46 -9.31
C ASN A 65 -6.24 -13.46 -10.02
N ALA A 66 -6.34 -12.26 -9.46
CA ALA A 66 -7.10 -11.17 -10.05
C ALA A 66 -6.21 -9.95 -10.31
N THR A 67 -6.45 -9.28 -11.43
CA THR A 67 -5.87 -7.96 -11.68
C THR A 67 -6.53 -6.96 -10.74
N ILE A 68 -5.70 -6.23 -10.02
CA ILE A 68 -6.11 -5.14 -9.13
C ILE A 68 -5.54 -3.82 -9.63
N ILE A 69 -6.20 -2.73 -9.30
CA ILE A 69 -5.75 -1.37 -9.63
C ILE A 69 -5.73 -0.49 -8.39
N SER A 70 -4.77 0.43 -8.35
CA SER A 70 -4.66 1.45 -7.32
C SER A 70 -5.80 2.46 -7.42
N GLU A 71 -5.88 3.36 -6.45
CA GLU A 71 -6.85 4.46 -6.46
C GLU A 71 -6.61 5.41 -7.64
N SER A 72 -5.35 5.70 -7.99
CA SER A 72 -5.02 6.48 -9.19
C SER A 72 -5.46 5.78 -10.47
N GLY A 73 -5.22 4.46 -10.57
CA GLY A 73 -5.69 3.63 -11.67
C GLY A 73 -7.21 3.65 -11.81
N LEU A 74 -7.94 3.57 -10.70
CA LEU A 74 -9.41 3.69 -10.69
C LEU A 74 -9.86 5.04 -11.28
N TYR A 75 -9.27 6.15 -10.83
CA TYR A 75 -9.59 7.48 -11.36
C TYR A 75 -9.25 7.59 -12.83
N ASN A 76 -8.14 7.03 -13.26
CA ASN A 76 -7.71 7.00 -14.66
C ASN A 76 -8.75 6.26 -15.54
N VAL A 77 -9.23 5.11 -15.10
CA VAL A 77 -10.29 4.34 -15.79
C VAL A 77 -11.58 5.15 -15.88
N ILE A 78 -12.04 5.76 -14.79
CA ILE A 78 -13.28 6.54 -14.75
C ILE A 78 -13.18 7.78 -15.65
N LEU A 79 -12.08 8.54 -15.55
CA LEU A 79 -11.91 9.81 -16.31
C LEU A 79 -11.79 9.59 -17.81
N ARG A 80 -11.24 8.44 -18.23
CA ARG A 80 -11.13 8.05 -19.66
C ARG A 80 -12.37 7.35 -20.20
N SER A 81 -13.32 6.96 -19.33
CA SER A 81 -14.51 6.23 -19.74
C SER A 81 -15.55 7.15 -20.39
N ASP A 82 -16.05 6.76 -21.57
CA ASP A 82 -17.15 7.44 -22.26
C ASP A 82 -18.54 6.93 -21.84
N LYS A 83 -18.56 5.97 -20.92
CA LYS A 83 -19.81 5.36 -20.46
C LYS A 83 -20.67 6.33 -19.67
N PRO A 84 -22.01 6.23 -19.79
CA PRO A 84 -22.94 7.09 -19.04
C PRO A 84 -22.70 7.06 -17.54
N GLU A 85 -22.34 5.90 -16.99
CA GLU A 85 -22.09 5.68 -15.57
C GLU A 85 -20.90 6.50 -15.04
N ALA A 86 -19.89 6.73 -15.87
CA ALA A 86 -18.70 7.52 -15.52
C ALA A 86 -18.92 9.04 -15.65
N LYS A 87 -19.87 9.48 -16.47
CA LYS A 87 -20.07 10.90 -16.77
C LYS A 87 -20.35 11.79 -15.56
N PRO A 88 -21.22 11.42 -14.59
CA PRO A 88 -21.48 12.25 -13.41
C PRO A 88 -20.23 12.48 -12.59
N PHE A 89 -19.46 11.42 -12.32
CA PHE A 89 -18.21 11.52 -11.56
C PHE A 89 -17.17 12.38 -12.31
N ARG A 90 -16.95 12.12 -13.59
CA ARG A 90 -16.03 12.90 -14.42
C ARG A 90 -16.39 14.39 -14.41
N LYS A 91 -17.67 14.72 -14.60
CA LYS A 91 -18.16 16.10 -14.59
C LYS A 91 -17.96 16.75 -13.22
N TRP A 92 -18.26 16.04 -12.15
CA TRP A 92 -18.06 16.53 -10.79
C TRP A 92 -16.57 16.82 -10.51
N VAL A 93 -15.67 15.89 -10.81
CA VAL A 93 -14.22 16.09 -10.62
C VAL A 93 -13.72 17.29 -11.43
N THR A 94 -14.07 17.38 -12.71
CA THR A 94 -13.52 18.40 -13.61
C THR A 94 -14.18 19.77 -13.46
N ALA A 95 -15.45 19.84 -13.07
CA ALA A 95 -16.17 21.10 -12.95
C ALA A 95 -16.24 21.66 -11.53
N VAL A 96 -16.07 20.80 -10.51
CA VAL A 96 -16.22 21.18 -9.09
C VAL A 96 -14.91 20.99 -8.33
N VAL A 97 -14.42 19.73 -8.24
CA VAL A 97 -13.28 19.40 -7.38
C VAL A 97 -11.98 20.09 -7.83
N LEU A 98 -11.55 19.85 -9.07
CA LEU A 98 -10.30 20.42 -9.58
C LEU A 98 -10.30 21.96 -9.61
N PRO A 99 -11.38 22.64 -10.05
CA PRO A 99 -11.44 24.09 -9.96
C PRO A 99 -11.41 24.62 -8.53
N SER A 100 -12.02 23.92 -7.55
CA SER A 100 -11.97 24.29 -6.14
C SER A 100 -10.54 24.20 -5.60
N ILE A 101 -9.84 23.11 -5.87
CA ILE A 101 -8.44 22.93 -5.48
C ILE A 101 -7.58 24.06 -6.08
N ARG A 102 -7.75 24.37 -7.36
CA ARG A 102 -6.99 25.43 -8.03
C ARG A 102 -7.26 26.83 -7.45
N LYS A 103 -8.52 27.13 -7.10
CA LYS A 103 -8.92 28.46 -6.61
C LYS A 103 -8.65 28.64 -5.12
N ASN A 104 -8.93 27.60 -4.32
CA ASN A 104 -9.00 27.68 -2.86
C ASN A 104 -7.89 26.90 -2.15
N GLY A 105 -7.05 26.17 -2.91
CA GLY A 105 -6.00 25.31 -2.34
C GLY A 105 -6.50 23.94 -1.84
N GLY A 106 -7.82 23.66 -1.89
CA GLY A 106 -8.40 22.41 -1.43
C GLY A 106 -9.86 22.24 -1.82
N TYR A 107 -10.38 21.03 -1.58
CA TYR A 107 -11.79 20.70 -1.72
C TYR A 107 -12.26 19.95 -0.46
N ILE A 108 -13.38 20.36 0.09
CA ILE A 108 -14.07 19.69 1.22
C ILE A 108 -15.37 19.10 0.69
N ALA A 109 -15.56 17.80 0.84
CA ALA A 109 -16.73 17.10 0.30
C ALA A 109 -18.05 17.74 0.79
N GLY A 110 -18.94 18.09 -0.17
CA GLY A 110 -20.20 18.77 0.10
C GLY A 110 -20.08 20.26 0.40
N GLN A 111 -18.94 20.89 0.10
CA GLN A 111 -18.73 22.34 0.37
C GLN A 111 -19.68 23.25 -0.38
N GLU A 112 -20.28 22.75 -1.47
CA GLU A 112 -21.22 23.51 -2.30
C GLU A 112 -22.53 23.81 -1.56
N GLU A 113 -22.89 22.98 -0.59
CA GLU A 113 -24.14 23.10 0.19
C GLU A 113 -23.94 23.78 1.55
N LEU A 114 -22.69 24.10 1.92
CA LEU A 114 -22.34 24.64 3.23
C LEU A 114 -22.23 26.16 3.19
N SER A 115 -22.68 26.81 4.27
CA SER A 115 -22.38 28.22 4.53
C SER A 115 -20.89 28.40 4.82
N PRO A 116 -20.33 29.62 4.71
CA PRO A 116 -18.93 29.88 5.02
C PRO A 116 -18.53 29.48 6.44
N GLN A 117 -19.44 29.63 7.42
CA GLN A 117 -19.21 29.25 8.81
C GLN A 117 -19.14 27.73 8.99
N GLU A 118 -20.06 26.99 8.37
CA GLU A 118 -20.10 25.52 8.39
C GLU A 118 -18.87 24.93 7.66
N LEU A 119 -18.48 25.55 6.55
CA LEU A 119 -17.28 25.14 5.82
C LEU A 119 -16.03 25.29 6.67
N MET A 120 -15.89 26.42 7.38
CA MET A 120 -14.78 26.65 8.30
C MET A 120 -14.77 25.65 9.47
N ALA A 121 -15.93 25.38 10.05
CA ALA A 121 -16.06 24.37 11.11
C ALA A 121 -15.67 22.97 10.63
N LYS A 122 -16.13 22.60 9.43
CA LYS A 122 -15.78 21.31 8.81
C LYS A 122 -14.30 21.21 8.47
N ALA A 123 -13.69 22.27 7.96
CA ALA A 123 -12.25 22.34 7.72
C ALA A 123 -11.43 22.12 8.99
N LEU A 124 -11.85 22.73 10.11
CA LEU A 124 -11.20 22.55 11.40
C LEU A 124 -11.29 21.10 11.89
N LEU A 125 -12.46 20.47 11.77
CA LEU A 125 -12.64 19.06 12.13
C LEU A 125 -11.75 18.13 11.30
N VAL A 126 -11.64 18.38 10.00
CA VAL A 126 -10.74 17.61 9.10
C VAL A 126 -9.28 17.79 9.53
N ALA A 127 -8.87 19.02 9.84
CA ALA A 127 -7.52 19.30 10.32
C ALA A 127 -7.22 18.61 11.66
N GLN A 128 -8.13 18.65 12.62
CA GLN A 128 -7.99 17.97 13.91
C GLN A 128 -7.88 16.45 13.73
N LYS A 129 -8.73 15.86 12.89
CA LYS A 129 -8.66 14.42 12.60
C LYS A 129 -7.32 14.06 11.99
N THR A 130 -6.85 14.82 11.00
CA THR A 130 -5.55 14.58 10.36
C THR A 130 -4.40 14.64 11.36
N LEU A 131 -4.41 15.59 12.29
CA LEU A 131 -3.40 15.70 13.35
C LEU A 131 -3.45 14.47 14.28
N THR A 132 -4.65 14.07 14.71
CA THR A 132 -4.82 12.90 15.57
C THR A 132 -4.32 11.61 14.90
N ASP A 133 -4.65 11.41 13.62
CA ASP A 133 -4.21 10.24 12.87
C ASP A 133 -2.67 10.22 12.69
N ARG A 134 -2.07 11.38 12.43
CA ARG A 134 -0.61 11.54 12.37
C ARG A 134 0.06 11.27 13.71
N ASP A 135 -0.47 11.77 14.81
CA ASP A 135 0.05 11.53 16.15
C ASP A 135 -0.02 10.03 16.53
N ALA A 136 -1.12 9.36 16.19
CA ALA A 136 -1.25 7.92 16.36
C ALA A 136 -0.19 7.17 15.54
N ARG A 137 0.04 7.57 14.30
CA ARG A 137 1.06 6.95 13.44
C ARG A 137 2.47 7.18 13.94
N ILE A 138 2.78 8.39 14.43
CA ILE A 138 4.08 8.70 15.05
C ILE A 138 4.31 7.83 16.27
N LYS A 139 3.31 7.68 17.16
CA LYS A 139 3.40 6.80 18.34
C LYS A 139 3.67 5.34 17.95
N GLU A 140 2.96 4.84 16.95
CA GLU A 140 3.16 3.48 16.44
C GLU A 140 4.58 3.28 15.90
N LEU A 141 5.04 4.19 15.01
CA LEU A 141 6.40 4.12 14.45
C LEU A 141 7.48 4.27 15.52
N THR A 142 7.27 5.13 16.51
CA THR A 142 8.20 5.28 17.64
C THR A 142 8.31 3.99 18.44
N ALA A 143 7.18 3.33 18.74
CA ALA A 143 7.17 2.05 19.43
C ALA A 143 7.90 0.95 18.61
N GLN A 144 7.66 0.89 17.29
CA GLN A 144 8.37 -0.03 16.41
C GLN A 144 9.88 0.23 16.40
N ASN A 145 10.29 1.50 16.33
CA ASN A 145 11.71 1.88 16.37
C ASN A 145 12.36 1.50 17.69
N GLN A 146 11.70 1.71 18.83
CA GLN A 146 12.23 1.30 20.13
C GLN A 146 12.47 -0.21 20.23
N ILE A 147 11.65 -1.04 19.57
CA ILE A 147 11.84 -2.50 19.51
C ILE A 147 12.99 -2.89 18.57
N MET A 148 13.17 -2.13 17.47
CA MET A 148 14.20 -2.43 16.47
C MET A 148 15.59 -1.87 16.84
N GLN A 149 15.64 -0.75 17.54
CA GLN A 149 16.89 -0.06 17.88
C GLN A 149 17.90 -0.95 18.61
N PRO A 150 17.56 -1.74 19.65
CA PRO A 150 18.54 -2.61 20.32
C PRO A 150 19.12 -3.68 19.39
N LYS A 151 18.31 -4.14 18.41
CA LYS A 151 18.79 -5.13 17.43
C LYS A 151 19.78 -4.52 16.45
N ALA A 152 19.52 -3.29 16.02
CA ALA A 152 20.42 -2.54 15.14
C ALA A 152 21.74 -2.22 15.87
N GLU A 153 21.67 -1.72 17.09
CA GLU A 153 22.85 -1.43 17.93
C GLU A 153 23.70 -2.68 18.18
N TYR A 154 23.05 -3.81 18.48
CA TYR A 154 23.75 -5.09 18.63
C TYR A 154 24.47 -5.52 17.34
N PHE A 155 23.83 -5.35 16.19
CA PHE A 155 24.45 -5.65 14.90
C PHE A 155 25.64 -4.73 14.61
N ASP A 156 25.48 -3.43 14.86
CA ASP A 156 26.55 -2.44 14.68
C ASP A 156 27.75 -2.74 15.61
N GLU A 157 27.51 -3.14 16.87
CA GLU A 157 28.56 -3.59 17.77
C GLU A 157 29.28 -4.84 17.26
N LEU A 158 28.54 -5.82 16.72
CA LEU A 158 29.17 -7.02 16.13
C LEU A 158 30.06 -6.66 14.93
N VAL A 159 29.63 -5.76 14.09
CA VAL A 159 30.40 -5.29 12.93
C VAL A 159 31.61 -4.49 13.38
N ALA A 160 31.46 -3.57 14.36
CA ALA A 160 32.53 -2.72 14.87
C ALA A 160 33.62 -3.53 15.59
N ARG A 161 33.25 -4.62 16.28
CA ARG A 161 34.20 -5.49 16.96
C ARG A 161 34.94 -6.45 16.03
N ASN A 162 34.71 -6.39 14.72
CA ASN A 162 35.33 -7.29 13.74
C ASN A 162 35.15 -8.79 14.08
N LEU A 163 34.05 -9.14 14.77
CA LEU A 163 33.73 -10.51 15.18
C LEU A 163 33.31 -11.41 14.02
N LEU A 164 33.06 -10.82 12.84
CA LEU A 164 32.84 -11.56 11.59
C LEU A 164 34.23 -11.93 11.03
N THR A 165 34.78 -13.01 11.49
CA THR A 165 36.01 -13.60 10.94
C THR A 165 35.63 -14.72 9.97
N ASN A 166 36.44 -14.92 8.93
CA ASN A 166 36.28 -16.09 8.07
C ASN A 166 36.98 -17.30 8.70
N PHE A 167 36.64 -18.51 8.23
CA PHE A 167 37.24 -19.75 8.76
C PHE A 167 38.77 -19.74 8.75
N ARG A 168 39.39 -19.11 7.76
CA ARG A 168 40.84 -19.00 7.62
C ARG A 168 41.44 -18.13 8.72
N GLU A 169 40.84 -16.98 8.99
CA GLU A 169 41.32 -16.06 10.02
C GLU A 169 41.15 -16.68 11.40
N THR A 170 40.02 -17.27 11.69
CA THR A 170 39.77 -17.97 12.96
C THR A 170 40.71 -19.14 13.16
N ALA A 171 40.98 -19.95 12.14
CA ALA A 171 41.93 -21.06 12.21
C ALA A 171 43.35 -20.54 12.47
N LYS A 172 43.75 -19.42 11.87
CA LYS A 172 45.03 -18.78 12.09
C LYS A 172 45.19 -18.24 13.52
N GLU A 173 44.16 -17.61 14.07
CA GLU A 173 44.12 -17.15 15.46
C GLU A 173 44.21 -18.30 16.46
N LEU A 174 43.57 -19.42 16.18
CA LEU A 174 43.60 -20.64 16.97
C LEU A 174 44.90 -21.46 16.78
N GLY A 175 45.73 -21.08 15.82
CA GLY A 175 47.00 -21.77 15.53
C GLY A 175 46.82 -23.18 14.93
N ILE A 176 45.67 -23.46 14.29
CA ILE A 176 45.36 -24.73 13.69
C ILE A 176 45.19 -24.59 12.15
N LYS A 177 45.29 -25.71 11.42
CA LYS A 177 45.06 -25.68 9.97
C LYS A 177 43.59 -25.48 9.67
N GLU A 178 43.31 -24.62 8.69
CA GLU A 178 41.95 -24.33 8.24
C GLU A 178 41.12 -25.61 7.97
N LYS A 179 41.72 -26.58 7.28
CA LYS A 179 41.11 -27.87 6.96
C LYS A 179 40.67 -28.64 8.22
N ASP A 180 41.50 -28.65 9.25
CA ASP A 180 41.21 -29.37 10.49
C ASP A 180 40.13 -28.63 11.30
N PHE A 181 40.12 -27.29 11.26
CA PHE A 181 39.09 -26.47 11.87
C PHE A 181 37.74 -26.67 11.23
N ILE A 182 37.66 -26.64 9.89
CA ILE A 182 36.42 -26.89 9.16
C ILE A 182 35.91 -28.31 9.38
N GLY A 183 36.81 -29.31 9.38
CA GLY A 183 36.45 -30.69 9.69
C GLY A 183 35.80 -30.82 11.06
N TRP A 184 36.42 -30.19 12.07
CA TRP A 184 35.88 -30.19 13.43
C TRP A 184 34.50 -29.53 13.52
N LEU A 185 34.26 -28.39 12.82
CA LEU A 185 32.99 -27.70 12.80
C LEU A 185 31.89 -28.56 12.14
N LEU A 186 32.21 -29.29 11.04
CA LEU A 186 31.29 -30.20 10.38
C LEU A 186 30.94 -31.41 11.26
N ASP A 187 31.94 -32.02 11.92
CA ASP A 187 31.74 -33.16 12.80
C ASP A 187 30.84 -32.82 14.00
N HIS A 188 30.94 -31.58 14.50
CA HIS A 188 30.13 -31.07 15.62
C HIS A 188 28.86 -30.35 15.19
N ARG A 189 28.55 -30.33 13.89
CA ARG A 189 27.33 -29.73 13.31
C ARG A 189 27.14 -28.22 13.56
N TYR A 190 28.23 -27.49 13.69
CA TYR A 190 28.21 -26.02 13.76
C TYR A 190 28.02 -25.38 12.38
N VAL A 191 28.42 -26.08 11.32
CA VAL A 191 28.21 -25.71 9.92
C VAL A 191 27.72 -26.93 9.12
N TYR A 192 27.04 -26.67 7.99
CA TYR A 192 26.45 -27.70 7.13
C TYR A 192 27.03 -27.60 5.72
#